data_afefc191a9683bd6284873a3fe53e49b
#
_entry.id   afefc191a9683bd6284873a3fe53e49b
#
_cell.length_a   1.000
_cell.length_b   1.000
_cell.length_c   1.000
_cell.angle_alpha   90.00
_cell.angle_beta   90.00
_cell.angle_gamma   90.00
#
_symmetry.space_group_name_H-M   'P 1'
#
loop_
_entity.id
_entity.type
_entity.pdbx_description
1 polymer ?
#
loop_
_entity_poly.entity_id
_entity_poly.type
_entity_poly.pdbx_seq_one_letter_code
_entity_poly.pdbx_strand_id
1 'polypeptide(L)'
;MPRWGPPRGNEPKFLSPPAPYRGRIAPSPTGYLHVGHARTFWIAARRAREAGGALVLRNDDLDATRYRMDFAQAMLADLRWLGLSWDEGPDVGDPHAPYSQSQRRPIYRAALERLHSAGCIYPCARSRRDVIEAAGAPHEGGPDDEPVYPAAFRPDPGAPLPPVGDAIGVNWRLRVPDGEELAFDDGRLGPQRALAGRDFGDFPVWRKDDCPSYQLACAVDDAAMGITEVVRGEDLVRSTFRQLLIYRALGLPAPGFRHCALVTDESGARLAKRHDSLSLRALRERGESPGSLCSAWAAGG
;
A
#
# COMPACT_ATOMS: atom_id res chain seq x y z
N MET A 1 21.06 16.31 8.80
CA MET A 1 19.80 15.84 9.43
C MET A 1 18.72 15.89 8.37
N PRO A 2 17.89 14.82 8.21
CA PRO A 2 16.74 14.87 7.31
C PRO A 2 15.86 16.07 7.66
N ARG A 3 15.42 16.83 6.67
CA ARG A 3 14.49 17.93 6.86
C ARG A 3 13.06 17.37 6.92
N TRP A 4 12.72 16.73 8.03
CA TRP A 4 11.33 16.40 8.29
C TRP A 4 10.56 17.72 8.46
N GLY A 5 9.55 17.96 7.64
CA GLY A 5 8.62 19.04 7.89
C GLY A 5 8.06 18.92 9.31
N PRO A 6 7.68 20.03 9.98
CA PRO A 6 7.08 19.96 11.30
C PRO A 6 5.88 19.03 11.27
N PRO A 7 5.61 18.26 12.36
CA PRO A 7 4.35 17.55 12.49
C PRO A 7 3.26 18.60 12.29
N ARG A 8 2.33 18.38 11.37
CA ARG A 8 1.20 19.30 11.18
C ARG A 8 0.38 19.25 12.46
N GLY A 9 0.62 20.24 13.35
CA GLY A 9 -0.21 20.49 14.50
C GLY A 9 -1.66 20.73 14.04
N ASN A 10 -2.61 20.44 14.93
CA ASN A 10 -4.02 20.76 14.78
C ASN A 10 -4.22 22.28 14.65
N GLU A 11 -3.85 22.87 13.52
CA GLU A 11 -4.34 24.20 13.19
C GLU A 11 -5.82 24.09 12.80
N PRO A 12 -6.68 24.98 13.30
CA PRO A 12 -8.08 25.01 12.91
C PRO A 12 -8.15 25.27 11.41
N LYS A 13 -8.40 24.22 10.61
CA LYS A 13 -8.69 24.36 9.19
C LYS A 13 -9.97 25.16 9.07
N PHE A 14 -9.88 26.37 8.49
CA PHE A 14 -11.06 27.02 7.92
C PHE A 14 -11.78 25.98 7.07
N LEU A 15 -13.06 25.76 7.39
CA LEU A 15 -13.92 24.71 6.84
C LEU A 15 -14.14 24.94 5.33
N SER A 16 -13.19 24.52 4.52
CA SER A 16 -13.52 24.10 3.16
C SER A 16 -14.43 22.87 3.29
N PRO A 17 -15.49 22.74 2.49
CA PRO A 17 -16.30 21.53 2.52
C PRO A 17 -15.37 20.32 2.38
N PRO A 18 -15.62 19.24 3.14
CA PRO A 18 -14.78 18.04 3.03
C PRO A 18 -14.71 17.62 1.57
N ALA A 19 -13.51 17.31 1.10
CA ALA A 19 -13.34 16.81 -0.27
C ALA A 19 -14.31 15.62 -0.48
N PRO A 20 -14.95 15.52 -1.66
CA PRO A 20 -15.84 14.41 -1.93
C PRO A 20 -15.10 13.08 -1.72
N TYR A 21 -15.80 12.09 -1.18
CA TYR A 21 -15.22 10.79 -0.90
C TYR A 21 -14.64 10.16 -2.17
N ARG A 22 -13.41 9.68 -2.07
CA ARG A 22 -12.75 8.93 -3.14
C ARG A 22 -12.06 7.70 -2.53
N GLY A 23 -12.64 6.53 -2.78
CA GLY A 23 -12.04 5.25 -2.41
C GLY A 23 -11.26 4.65 -3.58
N ARG A 24 -10.48 3.60 -3.29
CA ARG A 24 -9.85 2.82 -4.35
C ARG A 24 -9.86 1.33 -4.03
N ILE A 25 -9.89 0.52 -5.11
CA ILE A 25 -9.50 -0.89 -5.12
C ILE A 25 -8.20 -0.99 -5.93
N ALA A 26 -7.20 -1.69 -5.37
CA ALA A 26 -5.85 -1.70 -5.92
C ALA A 26 -5.28 -3.14 -5.91
N PRO A 27 -5.82 -4.02 -6.77
CA PRO A 27 -5.35 -5.39 -6.88
C PRO A 27 -4.01 -5.47 -7.61
N SER A 28 -3.16 -6.43 -7.17
CA SER A 28 -1.93 -6.80 -7.89
C SER A 28 -2.17 -8.07 -8.69
N PRO A 29 -2.07 -8.02 -10.03
CA PRO A 29 -2.36 -9.15 -10.92
C PRO A 29 -1.20 -10.17 -10.99
N THR A 30 -0.84 -10.71 -9.83
CA THR A 30 0.22 -11.72 -9.64
C THR A 30 -0.35 -13.13 -9.39
N GLY A 31 -1.65 -13.29 -9.57
CA GLY A 31 -2.46 -14.49 -9.39
C GLY A 31 -3.94 -14.15 -9.46
N TYR A 32 -4.80 -15.17 -9.46
CA TYR A 32 -6.25 -14.96 -9.43
C TYR A 32 -6.69 -14.32 -8.10
N LEU A 33 -7.71 -13.48 -8.17
CA LEU A 33 -8.33 -12.88 -6.98
C LEU A 33 -8.99 -13.96 -6.14
N HIS A 34 -8.78 -13.88 -4.83
CA HIS A 34 -9.33 -14.80 -3.87
C HIS A 34 -10.34 -14.11 -2.91
N VAL A 35 -11.21 -14.86 -2.31
CA VAL A 35 -12.32 -14.37 -1.47
C VAL A 35 -11.89 -13.32 -0.44
N GLY A 36 -10.70 -13.46 0.16
CA GLY A 36 -10.19 -12.48 1.14
C GLY A 36 -9.94 -11.09 0.56
N HIS A 37 -9.34 -11.02 -0.63
CA HIS A 37 -9.15 -9.75 -1.34
C HIS A 37 -10.49 -9.20 -1.81
N ALA A 38 -11.35 -10.07 -2.36
CA ALA A 38 -12.65 -9.70 -2.88
C ALA A 38 -13.54 -9.05 -1.81
N ARG A 39 -13.54 -9.59 -0.58
CA ARG A 39 -14.27 -8.99 0.56
C ARG A 39 -13.78 -7.57 0.84
N THR A 40 -12.47 -7.36 0.88
CA THR A 40 -11.89 -6.04 1.12
C THR A 40 -12.28 -5.04 0.02
N PHE A 41 -12.25 -5.46 -1.25
CA PHE A 41 -12.65 -4.63 -2.38
C PHE A 41 -14.17 -4.34 -2.37
N TRP A 42 -14.97 -5.32 -1.99
CA TRP A 42 -16.40 -5.14 -1.81
C TRP A 42 -16.70 -4.11 -0.70
N ILE A 43 -15.99 -4.16 0.43
CA ILE A 43 -16.11 -3.16 1.51
C ILE A 43 -15.74 -1.76 0.98
N ALA A 44 -14.62 -1.64 0.24
CA ALA A 44 -14.20 -0.36 -0.34
C ALA A 44 -15.26 0.22 -1.29
N ALA A 45 -15.81 -0.61 -2.18
CA ALA A 45 -16.86 -0.21 -3.12
C ALA A 45 -18.16 0.19 -2.41
N ARG A 46 -18.56 -0.58 -1.39
CA ARG A 46 -19.73 -0.27 -0.56
C ARG A 46 -19.58 1.08 0.12
N ARG A 47 -18.43 1.36 0.73
CA ARG A 47 -18.17 2.65 1.40
C ARG A 47 -18.20 3.83 0.43
N ALA A 48 -17.64 3.68 -0.78
CA ALA A 48 -17.72 4.72 -1.81
C ALA A 48 -19.17 5.00 -2.20
N ARG A 49 -19.98 3.96 -2.40
CA ARG A 49 -21.42 4.09 -2.70
C ARG A 49 -22.20 4.73 -1.57
N GLU A 50 -22.00 4.30 -0.33
CA GLU A 50 -22.67 4.85 0.85
C GLU A 50 -22.34 6.33 1.09
N ALA A 51 -21.12 6.73 0.73
CA ALA A 51 -20.68 8.13 0.81
C ALA A 51 -21.09 8.99 -0.41
N GLY A 52 -21.73 8.39 -1.42
CA GLY A 52 -22.05 9.09 -2.68
C GLY A 52 -20.77 9.58 -3.41
N GLY A 53 -19.66 8.90 -3.23
CA GLY A 53 -18.35 9.26 -3.75
C GLY A 53 -17.90 8.40 -4.91
N ALA A 54 -16.67 8.63 -5.39
CA ALA A 54 -16.06 7.89 -6.49
C ALA A 54 -15.25 6.68 -6.00
N LEU A 55 -15.21 5.65 -6.83
CA LEU A 55 -14.35 4.48 -6.66
C LEU A 55 -13.35 4.40 -7.82
N VAL A 56 -12.07 4.33 -7.49
CA VAL A 56 -10.97 4.19 -8.44
C VAL A 56 -10.49 2.75 -8.48
N LEU A 57 -10.35 2.16 -9.66
CA LEU A 57 -9.61 0.91 -9.85
C LEU A 57 -8.19 1.24 -10.28
N ARG A 58 -7.20 0.81 -9.49
CA ARG A 58 -5.78 0.90 -9.84
C ARG A 58 -5.20 -0.49 -10.02
N ASN A 59 -4.46 -0.69 -11.10
CA ASN A 59 -3.73 -1.93 -11.38
C ASN A 59 -2.33 -1.83 -10.78
N ASP A 60 -2.07 -2.50 -9.65
CA ASP A 60 -0.78 -2.48 -8.96
C ASP A 60 0.16 -3.56 -9.54
N ASP A 61 0.68 -3.31 -10.74
CA ASP A 61 1.41 -4.24 -11.61
C ASP A 61 2.95 -4.04 -11.61
N LEU A 62 3.51 -3.54 -10.51
CA LEU A 62 4.96 -3.32 -10.39
C LEU A 62 5.81 -4.60 -10.29
N ASP A 63 5.22 -5.72 -9.93
CA ASP A 63 5.91 -7.01 -9.88
C ASP A 63 5.94 -7.66 -11.27
N ALA A 64 6.84 -7.19 -12.15
CA ALA A 64 6.97 -7.68 -13.50
C ALA A 64 7.31 -9.18 -13.58
N THR A 65 7.87 -9.77 -12.51
CA THR A 65 8.24 -11.19 -12.49
C THR A 65 7.03 -12.11 -12.33
N ARG A 66 6.00 -11.65 -11.63
CA ARG A 66 4.76 -12.39 -11.36
C ARG A 66 3.55 -11.85 -12.13
N TYR A 67 3.67 -10.67 -12.73
CA TYR A 67 2.61 -10.09 -13.56
C TYR A 67 2.33 -10.99 -14.76
N ARG A 68 1.04 -11.24 -15.03
CA ARG A 68 0.55 -11.88 -16.25
C ARG A 68 -0.69 -11.18 -16.75
N MET A 69 -0.75 -10.98 -18.06
CA MET A 69 -1.91 -10.36 -18.72
C MET A 69 -3.21 -11.12 -18.42
N ASP A 70 -3.15 -12.46 -18.40
CA ASP A 70 -4.31 -13.30 -18.09
C ASP A 70 -4.85 -13.04 -16.67
N PHE A 71 -3.96 -12.78 -15.71
CA PHE A 71 -4.39 -12.43 -14.35
C PHE A 71 -5.04 -11.03 -14.31
N ALA A 72 -4.52 -10.08 -15.09
CA ALA A 72 -5.11 -8.75 -15.17
C ALA A 72 -6.50 -8.76 -15.82
N GLN A 73 -6.68 -9.56 -16.89
CA GLN A 73 -7.98 -9.73 -17.53
C GLN A 73 -8.97 -10.47 -16.62
N ALA A 74 -8.52 -11.57 -15.98
CA ALA A 74 -9.35 -12.29 -15.03
C ALA A 74 -9.77 -11.42 -13.84
N MET A 75 -8.87 -10.59 -13.33
CA MET A 75 -9.14 -9.63 -12.25
C MET A 75 -10.32 -8.70 -12.60
N LEU A 76 -10.32 -8.09 -13.78
CA LEU A 76 -11.41 -7.22 -14.23
C LEU A 76 -12.73 -7.99 -14.36
N ALA A 77 -12.67 -9.18 -14.96
CA ALA A 77 -13.85 -10.04 -15.13
C ALA A 77 -14.42 -10.49 -13.78
N ASP A 78 -13.57 -10.88 -12.84
CA ASP A 78 -13.96 -11.37 -11.53
C ASP A 78 -14.54 -10.24 -10.65
N LEU A 79 -13.97 -9.03 -10.71
CA LEU A 79 -14.51 -7.87 -10.00
C LEU A 79 -15.89 -7.49 -10.54
N ARG A 80 -16.09 -7.51 -11.85
CA ARG A 80 -17.40 -7.26 -12.47
C ARG A 80 -18.41 -8.35 -12.15
N TRP A 81 -18.00 -9.61 -12.17
CA TRP A 81 -18.84 -10.72 -11.75
C TRP A 81 -19.31 -10.56 -10.30
N LEU A 82 -18.44 -10.06 -9.41
CA LEU A 82 -18.78 -9.78 -8.02
C LEU A 82 -19.76 -8.59 -7.88
N GLY A 83 -20.12 -7.92 -8.98
CA GLY A 83 -21.02 -6.76 -8.99
C GLY A 83 -20.33 -5.45 -8.64
N LEU A 84 -19.00 -5.38 -8.70
CA LEU A 84 -18.25 -4.15 -8.49
C LEU A 84 -18.20 -3.33 -9.78
N SER A 85 -18.46 -2.04 -9.63
CA SER A 85 -18.25 -1.02 -10.65
C SER A 85 -17.34 0.07 -10.08
N TRP A 86 -16.58 0.71 -10.94
CA TRP A 86 -15.69 1.81 -10.61
C TRP A 86 -15.89 2.95 -11.61
N ASP A 87 -15.61 4.16 -11.14
CA ASP A 87 -15.82 5.39 -11.91
C ASP A 87 -14.59 5.74 -12.77
N GLU A 88 -13.40 5.32 -12.31
CA GLU A 88 -12.12 5.55 -12.95
C GLU A 88 -11.28 4.28 -12.89
N GLY A 89 -10.51 3.99 -13.93
CA GLY A 89 -9.67 2.79 -13.99
C GLY A 89 -9.04 2.55 -15.35
N PRO A 90 -8.24 1.49 -15.50
CA PRO A 90 -7.50 1.20 -16.73
C PRO A 90 -8.39 0.92 -17.95
N ASP A 91 -9.65 0.61 -17.74
CA ASP A 91 -10.64 0.27 -18.76
C ASP A 91 -11.80 1.27 -18.87
N VAL A 92 -11.83 2.28 -18.00
CA VAL A 92 -12.86 3.34 -18.00
C VAL A 92 -12.26 4.69 -18.39
N GLY A 93 -10.99 4.95 -18.02
CA GLY A 93 -10.27 6.18 -18.36
C GLY A 93 -10.32 7.27 -17.29
N ASP A 94 -10.00 8.49 -17.71
CA ASP A 94 -9.71 9.75 -17.01
C ASP A 94 -10.44 10.04 -15.68
N PRO A 95 -9.94 10.99 -14.82
CA PRO A 95 -8.94 12.05 -15.14
C PRO A 95 -7.50 11.79 -14.67
N HIS A 96 -7.19 10.70 -13.97
CA HIS A 96 -5.91 10.47 -13.31
C HIS A 96 -5.04 9.41 -14.01
N ALA A 97 -5.39 9.09 -15.26
CA ALA A 97 -4.65 8.10 -16.05
C ALA A 97 -3.14 8.42 -16.12
N PRO A 98 -2.30 7.40 -16.29
CA PRO A 98 -2.62 5.98 -16.38
C PRO A 98 -2.91 5.36 -15.01
N TYR A 99 -3.74 4.29 -14.98
CA TYR A 99 -4.13 3.59 -13.76
C TYR A 99 -3.35 2.30 -13.51
N SER A 100 -2.38 1.97 -14.37
CA SER A 100 -1.42 0.90 -14.14
C SER A 100 -0.11 1.46 -13.60
N GLN A 101 0.37 0.92 -12.50
CA GLN A 101 1.57 1.43 -11.81
C GLN A 101 2.84 1.33 -12.68
N SER A 102 2.95 0.29 -13.52
CA SER A 102 4.06 0.13 -14.46
C SER A 102 4.22 1.31 -15.42
N GLN A 103 3.14 2.03 -15.73
CA GLN A 103 3.12 3.19 -16.62
C GLN A 103 3.38 4.52 -15.88
N ARG A 104 3.50 4.51 -14.55
CA ARG A 104 3.64 5.70 -13.70
C ARG A 104 5.06 5.93 -13.18
N ARG A 105 6.04 5.20 -13.67
CA ARG A 105 7.45 5.30 -13.22
C ARG A 105 8.00 6.73 -13.17
N PRO A 106 7.73 7.62 -14.14
CA PRO A 106 8.21 9.01 -14.07
C PRO A 106 7.72 9.75 -12.81
N ILE A 107 6.48 9.51 -12.38
CA ILE A 107 5.88 10.12 -11.18
C ILE A 107 6.60 9.63 -9.92
N TYR A 108 6.89 8.33 -9.85
CA TYR A 108 7.64 7.75 -8.71
C TYR A 108 9.09 8.20 -8.69
N ARG A 109 9.71 8.37 -9.86
CA ARG A 109 11.08 8.88 -9.96
C ARG A 109 11.16 10.33 -9.44
N ALA A 110 10.23 11.18 -9.82
CA ALA A 110 10.15 12.54 -9.29
C ALA A 110 9.93 12.57 -7.77
N ALA A 111 9.12 11.65 -7.24
CA ALA A 111 8.95 11.51 -5.80
C ALA A 111 10.25 11.06 -5.09
N LEU A 112 10.98 10.11 -5.69
CA LEU A 112 12.28 9.65 -5.18
C LEU A 112 13.30 10.79 -5.13
N GLU A 113 13.39 11.61 -6.18
CA GLU A 113 14.27 12.78 -6.25
C GLU A 113 13.92 13.82 -5.18
N ARG A 114 12.64 14.04 -4.91
CA ARG A 114 12.19 14.91 -3.82
C ARG A 114 12.61 14.37 -2.45
N LEU A 115 12.43 13.07 -2.20
CA LEU A 115 12.89 12.41 -0.96
C LEU A 115 14.41 12.51 -0.79
N HIS A 116 15.16 12.36 -1.89
CA HIS A 116 16.61 12.50 -1.91
C HIS A 116 17.01 13.94 -1.57
N SER A 117 16.44 14.93 -2.24
CA SER A 117 16.71 16.35 -2.02
C SER A 117 16.37 16.80 -0.59
N ALA A 118 15.36 16.17 0.03
CA ALA A 118 15.00 16.39 1.42
C ALA A 118 15.95 15.67 2.41
N GLY A 119 16.90 14.86 1.93
CA GLY A 119 17.82 14.08 2.75
C GLY A 119 17.12 12.96 3.54
N CYS A 120 15.92 12.55 3.12
CA CYS A 120 15.12 11.55 3.83
C CYS A 120 15.51 10.11 3.47
N ILE A 121 16.27 9.91 2.39
CA ILE A 121 16.63 8.57 1.89
C ILE A 121 18.14 8.42 1.74
N TYR A 122 18.59 7.18 1.70
CA TYR A 122 20.00 6.84 1.49
C TYR A 122 20.12 5.50 0.74
N PRO A 123 21.23 5.28 -0.02
CA PRO A 123 21.47 4.02 -0.71
C PRO A 123 21.88 2.92 0.27
N CYS A 124 21.41 1.69 0.02
CA CYS A 124 21.67 0.54 0.87
C CYS A 124 21.97 -0.71 0.03
N ALA A 125 23.18 -1.23 0.15
CA ALA A 125 23.60 -2.47 -0.50
C ALA A 125 23.18 -3.74 0.28
N ARG A 126 22.69 -3.60 1.52
CA ARG A 126 22.31 -4.74 2.37
C ARG A 126 21.11 -5.46 1.80
N SER A 127 21.19 -6.78 1.74
CA SER A 127 20.08 -7.64 1.38
C SER A 127 19.07 -7.80 2.54
N ARG A 128 17.87 -8.32 2.24
CA ARG A 128 16.90 -8.68 3.29
C ARG A 128 17.50 -9.71 4.27
N ARG A 129 18.32 -10.63 3.77
CA ARG A 129 18.99 -11.64 4.60
C ARG A 129 19.95 -10.99 5.59
N ASP A 130 20.77 -10.02 5.15
CA ASP A 130 21.70 -9.30 6.06
C ASP A 130 20.94 -8.60 7.18
N VAL A 131 19.76 -8.02 6.88
CA VAL A 131 18.92 -7.35 7.87
C VAL A 131 18.34 -8.34 8.88
N ILE A 132 17.83 -9.49 8.43
CA ILE A 132 17.28 -10.55 9.29
C ILE A 132 18.38 -11.12 10.20
N GLU A 133 19.54 -11.44 9.66
CA GLU A 133 20.66 -11.98 10.42
C GLU A 133 21.16 -10.99 11.50
N ALA A 134 21.31 -9.72 11.14
CA ALA A 134 21.76 -8.69 12.07
C ALA A 134 20.72 -8.35 13.16
N ALA A 135 19.43 -8.48 12.86
CA ALA A 135 18.36 -8.25 13.82
C ALA A 135 18.14 -9.45 14.77
N GLY A 136 18.79 -10.60 14.54
CA GLY A 136 18.55 -11.83 15.30
C GLY A 136 17.10 -12.34 15.22
N ALA A 137 16.38 -11.94 14.16
CA ALA A 137 14.97 -12.25 14.01
C ALA A 137 14.77 -13.65 13.39
N PRO A 138 13.69 -14.38 13.75
CA PRO A 138 13.36 -15.63 13.10
C PRO A 138 13.05 -15.41 11.61
N HIS A 139 13.37 -16.38 10.77
CA HIS A 139 13.17 -16.31 9.31
C HIS A 139 11.71 -16.38 8.85
N GLU A 140 10.77 -16.57 9.77
CA GLU A 140 9.35 -16.75 9.51
C GLU A 140 8.60 -15.42 9.67
N GLY A 141 8.21 -14.81 8.56
CA GLY A 141 7.41 -13.58 8.56
C GLY A 141 6.93 -13.20 7.16
N GLY A 142 5.77 -12.55 7.08
CA GLY A 142 5.23 -11.99 5.84
C GLY A 142 6.05 -10.82 5.30
N PRO A 143 5.67 -10.24 4.15
CA PRO A 143 6.36 -9.09 3.56
C PRO A 143 6.41 -7.86 4.47
N ASP A 144 5.43 -7.71 5.38
CA ASP A 144 5.36 -6.61 6.34
C ASP A 144 6.03 -6.90 7.69
N ASP A 145 6.46 -8.15 7.91
CA ASP A 145 7.22 -8.59 9.09
C ASP A 145 8.73 -8.41 8.91
N GLU A 146 9.16 -7.43 8.09
CA GLU A 146 10.57 -7.08 8.00
C GLU A 146 11.05 -6.60 9.38
N PRO A 147 12.14 -7.20 9.93
CA PRO A 147 12.66 -6.79 11.21
C PRO A 147 13.11 -5.33 11.18
N VAL A 148 13.17 -4.70 12.35
CA VAL A 148 13.66 -3.33 12.47
C VAL A 148 15.06 -3.23 11.86
N TYR A 149 15.25 -2.33 10.92
CA TYR A 149 16.54 -2.15 10.24
C TYR A 149 17.60 -1.68 11.22
N PRO A 150 18.74 -2.38 11.34
CA PRO A 150 19.78 -2.04 12.31
C PRO A 150 20.36 -0.64 12.07
N ALA A 151 20.40 0.20 13.09
CA ALA A 151 20.94 1.56 12.99
C ALA A 151 22.43 1.56 12.55
N ALA A 152 23.19 0.53 12.90
CA ALA A 152 24.59 0.36 12.49
C ALA A 152 24.78 0.20 10.96
N PHE A 153 23.73 -0.09 10.23
CA PHE A 153 23.78 -0.18 8.77
C PHE A 153 23.49 1.15 8.05
N ARG A 154 23.11 2.17 8.80
CA ARG A 154 22.88 3.50 8.25
C ARG A 154 24.19 4.20 7.93
N PRO A 155 24.26 4.98 6.84
CA PRO A 155 25.38 5.89 6.64
C PRO A 155 25.38 6.97 7.73
N ASP A 156 26.54 7.56 7.99
CA ASP A 156 26.67 8.67 8.91
C ASP A 156 25.75 9.82 8.54
N PRO A 157 25.13 10.49 9.52
CA PRO A 157 24.34 11.69 9.25
C PRO A 157 25.23 12.78 8.65
N GLY A 158 24.99 13.15 7.41
CA GLY A 158 25.80 14.16 6.70
C GLY A 158 26.81 13.58 5.71
N ALA A 159 26.94 12.25 5.62
CA ALA A 159 27.68 11.63 4.51
C ALA A 159 27.10 12.10 3.17
N PRO A 160 27.95 12.45 2.19
CA PRO A 160 27.47 12.83 0.86
C PRO A 160 26.74 11.63 0.22
N LEU A 161 25.53 11.88 -0.25
CA LEU A 161 24.74 10.88 -0.95
C LEU A 161 25.01 10.95 -2.45
N PRO A 162 25.17 9.83 -3.14
CA PRO A 162 25.29 9.81 -4.58
C PRO A 162 23.97 10.30 -5.22
N PRO A 163 24.00 10.84 -6.44
CA PRO A 163 22.79 11.15 -7.19
C PRO A 163 21.91 9.90 -7.36
N VAL A 164 20.60 10.09 -7.33
CA VAL A 164 19.63 8.98 -7.48
C VAL A 164 19.81 8.22 -8.81
N GLY A 165 20.21 8.94 -9.89
CA GLY A 165 20.45 8.35 -11.21
C GLY A 165 21.61 7.36 -11.26
N ASP A 166 22.62 7.55 -10.41
CA ASP A 166 23.86 6.75 -10.43
C ASP A 166 23.80 5.51 -9.53
N ALA A 167 22.74 5.40 -8.73
CA ALA A 167 22.58 4.33 -7.74
C ALA A 167 21.74 3.14 -8.25
N ILE A 168 21.86 2.84 -9.55
CA ILE A 168 21.30 1.61 -10.13
C ILE A 168 22.05 0.42 -9.51
N GLY A 169 21.30 -0.58 -9.04
CA GLY A 169 21.87 -1.77 -8.41
C GLY A 169 21.88 -1.76 -6.88
N VAL A 170 21.47 -0.67 -6.23
CA VAL A 170 21.29 -0.59 -4.78
C VAL A 170 19.82 -0.24 -4.43
N ASN A 171 19.39 -0.65 -3.26
CA ASN A 171 18.10 -0.20 -2.74
C ASN A 171 18.23 1.20 -2.13
N TRP A 172 17.21 2.02 -2.25
CA TRP A 172 17.10 3.26 -1.48
C TRP A 172 16.15 3.06 -0.32
N ARG A 173 16.60 3.39 0.90
CA ARG A 173 15.78 3.29 2.11
C ARG A 173 15.42 4.67 2.63
N LEU A 174 14.20 4.79 3.13
CA LEU A 174 13.78 5.94 3.90
C LEU A 174 14.29 5.77 5.35
N ARG A 175 14.98 6.79 5.84
CA ARG A 175 15.47 6.88 7.23
C ARG A 175 14.31 7.27 8.13
N VAL A 176 13.92 6.40 9.06
CA VAL A 176 12.85 6.73 10.01
C VAL A 176 13.38 7.65 11.12
N PRO A 177 12.53 8.52 11.71
CA PRO A 177 12.88 9.37 12.84
C PRO A 177 12.82 8.56 14.15
N ASP A 178 13.92 7.91 14.54
CA ASP A 178 13.97 7.07 15.73
C ASP A 178 13.45 7.79 16.97
N GLY A 179 12.64 7.11 17.76
CA GLY A 179 12.06 7.63 18.99
C GLY A 179 10.82 8.50 18.79
N GLU A 180 10.41 8.77 17.55
CA GLU A 180 9.17 9.49 17.28
C GLU A 180 7.97 8.54 17.27
N GLU A 181 6.92 8.87 18.04
CA GLU A 181 5.64 8.20 17.99
C GLU A 181 4.83 8.71 16.79
N LEU A 182 4.43 7.80 15.91
CA LEU A 182 3.45 8.05 14.86
C LEU A 182 2.10 7.51 15.30
N ALA A 183 1.03 8.25 14.96
CA ALA A 183 -0.33 7.84 15.27
C ALA A 183 -1.27 8.14 14.10
N PHE A 184 -2.32 7.33 13.97
CA PHE A 184 -3.47 7.59 13.11
C PHE A 184 -4.71 6.92 13.70
N ASP A 185 -5.89 7.43 13.34
CA ASP A 185 -7.16 6.83 13.70
C ASP A 185 -7.64 5.93 12.55
N ASP A 186 -7.75 4.63 12.82
CA ASP A 186 -8.27 3.67 11.86
C ASP A 186 -9.79 3.58 11.94
N GLY A 187 -10.47 3.57 10.81
CA GLY A 187 -11.93 3.56 10.74
C GLY A 187 -12.60 2.29 11.30
N ARG A 188 -11.83 1.23 11.63
CA ARG A 188 -12.31 0.00 12.28
C ARG A 188 -11.59 -0.30 13.59
N LEU A 189 -10.27 -0.19 13.57
CA LEU A 189 -9.41 -0.57 14.70
C LEU A 189 -9.30 0.53 15.76
N GLY A 190 -9.77 1.75 15.46
CA GLY A 190 -9.59 2.90 16.33
C GLY A 190 -8.14 3.44 16.33
N PRO A 191 -7.70 4.12 17.39
CA PRO A 191 -6.39 4.72 17.46
C PRO A 191 -5.25 3.70 17.33
N GLN A 192 -4.35 3.94 16.39
CA GLN A 192 -3.16 3.12 16.15
C GLN A 192 -1.91 3.94 16.44
N ARG A 193 -0.92 3.35 17.08
CA ARG A 193 0.34 4.02 17.46
C ARG A 193 1.53 3.09 17.19
N ALA A 194 2.65 3.67 16.77
CA ALA A 194 3.91 2.96 16.62
C ALA A 194 5.10 3.89 16.86
N LEU A 195 6.12 3.40 17.52
CA LEU A 195 7.37 4.12 17.78
C LEU A 195 8.39 3.79 16.69
N ALA A 196 8.78 4.78 15.91
CA ALA A 196 9.80 4.65 14.88
C ALA A 196 11.14 4.22 15.47
N GLY A 197 11.84 3.31 14.84
CA GLY A 197 13.09 2.71 15.32
C GLY A 197 12.88 1.53 16.27
N ARG A 198 11.68 1.33 16.83
CA ARG A 198 11.34 0.20 17.70
C ARG A 198 10.33 -0.75 17.05
N ASP A 199 9.19 -0.21 16.62
CA ASP A 199 8.08 -1.02 16.09
C ASP A 199 8.20 -1.23 14.57
N PHE A 200 8.91 -0.34 13.90
CA PHE A 200 9.34 -0.45 12.51
C PHE A 200 10.60 0.37 12.27
N GLY A 201 11.44 -0.07 11.33
CA GLY A 201 12.72 0.58 10.99
C GLY A 201 12.73 1.15 9.58
N ASP A 202 13.94 1.56 9.12
CA ASP A 202 14.16 2.05 7.77
C ASP A 202 13.70 1.03 6.73
N PHE A 203 12.96 1.49 5.75
CA PHE A 203 12.32 0.62 4.77
C PHE A 203 12.63 1.05 3.33
N PRO A 204 12.64 0.10 2.38
CA PRO A 204 12.89 0.42 0.98
C PRO A 204 11.81 1.35 0.41
N VAL A 205 12.23 2.38 -0.34
CA VAL A 205 11.37 3.22 -1.18
C VAL A 205 11.65 2.99 -2.66
N TRP A 206 12.88 2.57 -3.00
CA TRP A 206 13.26 2.20 -4.36
C TRP A 206 14.13 0.97 -4.35
N ARG A 207 13.90 0.06 -5.28
CA ARG A 207 14.56 -1.24 -5.35
C ARG A 207 15.75 -1.17 -6.32
N LYS A 208 16.71 -2.05 -6.11
CA LYS A 208 17.91 -2.18 -6.96
C LYS A 208 17.63 -2.56 -8.43
N ASP A 209 16.46 -3.11 -8.73
CA ASP A 209 15.96 -3.44 -10.06
C ASP A 209 15.24 -2.25 -10.72
N ASP A 210 15.53 -1.04 -10.26
CA ASP A 210 15.01 0.22 -10.77
C ASP A 210 13.46 0.29 -10.70
N CYS A 211 12.89 -0.18 -9.62
CA CYS A 211 11.45 -0.20 -9.40
C CYS A 211 11.10 0.47 -8.06
N PRO A 212 10.04 1.28 -7.96
CA PRO A 212 9.57 1.80 -6.69
C PRO A 212 9.14 0.65 -5.77
N SER A 213 9.27 0.83 -4.47
CA SER A 213 8.65 -0.08 -3.51
C SER A 213 7.14 0.11 -3.47
N TYR A 214 6.44 -0.90 -2.96
CA TYR A 214 5.00 -0.81 -2.66
C TYR A 214 4.67 0.42 -1.81
N GLN A 215 5.47 0.72 -0.79
CA GLN A 215 5.22 1.83 0.11
C GLN A 215 5.22 3.18 -0.60
N LEU A 216 6.22 3.42 -1.47
CA LEU A 216 6.32 4.66 -2.24
C LEU A 216 5.22 4.76 -3.29
N ALA A 217 5.04 3.71 -4.08
CA ALA A 217 4.07 3.72 -5.18
C ALA A 217 2.64 3.96 -4.68
N CYS A 218 2.21 3.23 -3.65
CA CYS A 218 0.87 3.41 -3.09
C CYS A 218 0.67 4.83 -2.53
N ALA A 219 1.62 5.35 -1.74
CA ALA A 219 1.47 6.68 -1.15
C ALA A 219 1.40 7.79 -2.22
N VAL A 220 2.25 7.70 -3.24
CA VAL A 220 2.29 8.67 -4.34
C VAL A 220 1.01 8.60 -5.18
N ASP A 221 0.55 7.40 -5.50
CA ASP A 221 -0.66 7.20 -6.30
C ASP A 221 -1.92 7.62 -5.56
N ASP A 222 -2.07 7.21 -4.30
CA ASP A 222 -3.23 7.57 -3.50
C ASP A 222 -3.35 9.10 -3.37
N ALA A 223 -2.22 9.81 -3.20
CA ALA A 223 -2.22 11.27 -3.20
C ALA A 223 -2.51 11.87 -4.59
N ALA A 224 -1.87 11.35 -5.66
CA ALA A 224 -2.04 11.87 -7.02
C ALA A 224 -3.46 11.64 -7.57
N MET A 225 -4.12 10.56 -7.14
CA MET A 225 -5.51 10.23 -7.52
C MET A 225 -6.54 10.86 -6.55
N GLY A 226 -6.09 11.65 -5.58
CA GLY A 226 -6.96 12.33 -4.62
C GLY A 226 -7.75 11.37 -3.73
N ILE A 227 -7.20 10.20 -3.42
CA ILE A 227 -7.86 9.20 -2.55
C ILE A 227 -8.03 9.79 -1.16
N THR A 228 -9.25 9.75 -0.65
CA THR A 228 -9.60 10.26 0.68
C THR A 228 -9.68 9.16 1.74
N GLU A 229 -9.94 7.90 1.34
CA GLU A 229 -9.94 6.75 2.23
C GLU A 229 -9.31 5.52 1.56
N VAL A 230 -8.41 4.88 2.30
CA VAL A 230 -7.76 3.62 1.94
C VAL A 230 -8.35 2.47 2.74
N VAL A 231 -9.12 1.60 2.06
CA VAL A 231 -9.62 0.34 2.63
C VAL A 231 -8.72 -0.80 2.20
N ARG A 232 -8.20 -1.58 3.18
CA ARG A 232 -7.28 -2.71 2.91
C ARG A 232 -7.23 -3.71 4.07
N GLY A 233 -6.51 -4.81 3.96
CA GLY A 233 -6.37 -5.81 5.02
C GLY A 233 -5.58 -5.29 6.24
N GLU A 234 -5.92 -5.78 7.42
CA GLU A 234 -5.27 -5.38 8.69
C GLU A 234 -3.80 -5.82 8.81
N ASP A 235 -3.37 -6.76 7.98
CA ASP A 235 -1.95 -7.12 7.83
C ASP A 235 -1.09 -5.95 7.31
N LEU A 236 -1.71 -4.89 6.80
CA LEU A 236 -1.04 -3.70 6.29
C LEU A 236 -1.03 -2.50 7.27
N VAL A 237 -1.43 -2.68 8.54
CA VAL A 237 -1.40 -1.61 9.56
C VAL A 237 0.01 -1.03 9.70
N ARG A 238 1.03 -1.89 9.77
CA ARG A 238 2.43 -1.44 9.86
C ARG A 238 2.86 -0.65 8.63
N SER A 239 2.38 -1.02 7.46
CA SER A 239 2.61 -0.28 6.21
C SER A 239 2.04 1.14 6.25
N THR A 240 0.95 1.37 7.00
CA THR A 240 0.37 2.70 7.18
C THR A 240 1.38 3.66 7.81
N PHE A 241 2.06 3.27 8.87
CA PHE A 241 3.08 4.13 9.52
C PHE A 241 4.22 4.49 8.56
N ARG A 242 4.67 3.53 7.74
CA ARG A 242 5.69 3.77 6.70
C ARG A 242 5.19 4.78 5.66
N GLN A 243 3.96 4.62 5.18
CA GLN A 243 3.35 5.51 4.20
C GLN A 243 3.08 6.91 4.78
N LEU A 244 2.69 7.04 6.04
CA LEU A 244 2.56 8.33 6.73
C LEU A 244 3.87 9.12 6.72
N LEU A 245 5.02 8.46 6.87
CA LEU A 245 6.33 9.11 6.74
C LEU A 245 6.58 9.58 5.30
N ILE A 246 6.17 8.83 4.29
CA ILE A 246 6.29 9.24 2.88
C ILE A 246 5.40 10.45 2.58
N TYR A 247 4.13 10.43 3.00
CA TYR A 247 3.22 11.57 2.84
C TYR A 247 3.81 12.83 3.48
N ARG A 248 4.33 12.71 4.71
CA ARG A 248 4.97 13.80 5.43
C ARG A 248 6.21 14.33 4.70
N ALA A 249 7.12 13.45 4.31
CA ALA A 249 8.37 13.82 3.65
C ALA A 249 8.15 14.48 2.29
N LEU A 250 7.09 14.09 1.58
CA LEU A 250 6.70 14.67 0.30
C LEU A 250 5.73 15.86 0.43
N GLY A 251 5.28 16.19 1.63
CA GLY A 251 4.27 17.23 1.84
C GLY A 251 2.91 16.92 1.21
N LEU A 252 2.59 15.63 1.04
CA LEU A 252 1.34 15.16 0.45
C LEU A 252 0.26 14.97 1.52
N PRO A 253 -1.02 15.15 1.19
CA PRO A 253 -2.12 14.82 2.09
C PRO A 253 -2.21 13.31 2.28
N ALA A 254 -2.25 12.84 3.53
CA ALA A 254 -2.53 11.44 3.82
C ALA A 254 -4.05 11.19 3.81
N PRO A 255 -4.53 10.08 3.24
CA PRO A 255 -5.93 9.68 3.32
C PRO A 255 -6.29 9.18 4.74
N GLY A 256 -7.58 9.01 5.00
CA GLY A 256 -8.04 8.16 6.10
C GLY A 256 -7.76 6.68 5.79
N PHE A 257 -7.65 5.87 6.84
CA PHE A 257 -7.40 4.43 6.70
C PHE A 257 -8.49 3.62 7.38
N ARG A 258 -8.86 2.51 6.75
CA ARG A 258 -9.74 1.50 7.33
C ARG A 258 -9.18 0.11 7.02
N HIS A 259 -8.72 -0.59 8.06
CA HIS A 259 -8.17 -1.92 7.93
C HIS A 259 -9.26 -2.97 8.21
N CYS A 260 -9.50 -3.86 7.24
CA CYS A 260 -10.48 -4.93 7.33
C CYS A 260 -9.86 -6.17 7.97
N ALA A 261 -10.63 -6.91 8.75
CA ALA A 261 -10.21 -8.21 9.27
C ALA A 261 -9.87 -9.16 8.11
N LEU A 262 -8.83 -9.96 8.30
CA LEU A 262 -8.46 -10.98 7.33
C LEU A 262 -9.52 -12.08 7.30
N VAL A 263 -9.71 -12.68 6.13
CA VAL A 263 -10.54 -13.87 6.01
C VAL A 263 -9.67 -15.07 6.38
N THR A 264 -10.12 -15.82 7.38
CA THR A 264 -9.47 -17.03 7.88
C THR A 264 -10.29 -18.26 7.52
N ASP A 265 -9.67 -19.42 7.51
CA ASP A 265 -10.36 -20.71 7.45
C ASP A 265 -10.90 -21.11 8.84
N GLU A 266 -11.53 -22.28 8.92
CA GLU A 266 -12.12 -22.82 10.17
C GLU A 266 -11.07 -23.06 11.26
N SER A 267 -9.78 -23.20 10.90
CA SER A 267 -8.69 -23.34 11.86
C SER A 267 -8.13 -22.00 12.36
N GLY A 268 -8.67 -20.86 11.84
CA GLY A 268 -8.15 -19.53 12.11
C GLY A 268 -6.92 -19.15 11.30
N ALA A 269 -6.44 -20.02 10.41
CA ALA A 269 -5.33 -19.70 9.52
C ALA A 269 -5.79 -18.78 8.39
N ARG A 270 -4.94 -17.81 8.03
CA ARG A 270 -5.23 -16.90 6.91
C ARG A 270 -5.45 -17.72 5.63
N LEU A 271 -6.55 -17.47 4.95
CA LEU A 271 -6.79 -18.01 3.62
C LEU A 271 -5.70 -17.49 2.68
N ALA A 272 -4.61 -18.25 2.59
CA ALA A 272 -3.46 -17.90 1.75
C ALA A 272 -3.74 -18.29 0.28
N LYS A 273 -3.00 -17.64 -0.66
CA LYS A 273 -3.03 -17.88 -2.11
C LYS A 273 -2.83 -19.35 -2.56
N ARG A 274 -2.63 -20.29 -1.64
CA ARG A 274 -2.38 -21.72 -1.94
C ARG A 274 -3.64 -22.52 -2.21
N HIS A 275 -4.83 -21.95 -2.02
CA HIS A 275 -6.10 -22.62 -2.30
C HIS A 275 -6.75 -22.01 -3.54
N ASP A 276 -6.31 -22.41 -4.74
CA ASP A 276 -6.92 -21.99 -6.01
C ASP A 276 -8.44 -22.24 -6.07
N SER A 277 -8.94 -23.18 -5.26
CA SER A 277 -10.36 -23.48 -5.11
C SER A 277 -11.20 -22.34 -4.55
N LEU A 278 -10.58 -21.37 -3.88
CA LEU A 278 -11.24 -20.18 -3.30
C LEU A 278 -10.98 -18.90 -4.14
N SER A 279 -10.47 -19.04 -5.36
CA SER A 279 -10.39 -17.90 -6.28
C SER A 279 -11.78 -17.55 -6.79
N LEU A 280 -12.03 -16.25 -7.02
CA LEU A 280 -13.30 -15.80 -7.59
C LEU A 280 -13.59 -16.45 -8.93
N ARG A 281 -12.55 -16.67 -9.73
CA ARG A 281 -12.64 -17.41 -11.00
C ARG A 281 -13.18 -18.82 -10.78
N ALA A 282 -12.62 -19.59 -9.85
CA ALA A 282 -13.07 -20.95 -9.57
C ALA A 282 -14.52 -20.97 -9.02
N LEU A 283 -14.91 -20.01 -8.20
CA LEU A 283 -16.29 -19.86 -7.72
C LEU A 283 -17.25 -19.60 -8.89
N ARG A 284 -16.90 -18.68 -9.77
CA ARG A 284 -17.68 -18.35 -10.97
C ARG A 284 -17.84 -19.55 -11.91
N GLU A 285 -16.76 -20.29 -12.16
CA GLU A 285 -16.75 -21.48 -13.01
C GLU A 285 -17.60 -22.63 -12.43
N ARG A 286 -17.76 -22.68 -11.10
CA ARG A 286 -18.68 -23.62 -10.43
C ARG A 286 -20.14 -23.15 -10.39
N GLY A 287 -20.45 -21.98 -10.96
CA GLY A 287 -21.79 -21.40 -10.96
C GLY A 287 -22.23 -20.80 -9.63
N GLU A 288 -21.28 -20.49 -8.74
CA GLU A 288 -21.59 -19.81 -7.47
C GLU A 288 -22.21 -18.43 -7.72
N SER A 289 -23.12 -18.02 -6.83
CA SER A 289 -23.73 -16.69 -6.91
C SER A 289 -22.89 -15.66 -6.17
N PRO A 290 -22.50 -14.53 -6.81
CA PRO A 290 -21.84 -13.44 -6.10
C PRO A 290 -22.72 -12.86 -4.98
N GLY A 291 -24.04 -12.93 -5.12
CA GLY A 291 -24.99 -12.46 -4.12
C GLY A 291 -24.89 -13.21 -2.77
N SER A 292 -24.63 -14.51 -2.78
CA SER A 292 -24.43 -15.28 -1.55
C SER A 292 -23.17 -14.85 -0.79
N LEU A 293 -22.07 -14.57 -1.51
CA LEU A 293 -20.83 -14.06 -0.92
C LEU A 293 -21.06 -12.67 -0.30
N CYS A 294 -21.66 -11.76 -1.07
CA CYS A 294 -21.93 -10.39 -0.61
C CYS A 294 -22.87 -10.37 0.60
N SER A 295 -23.90 -11.23 0.64
CA SER A 295 -24.81 -11.35 1.78
C SER A 295 -24.10 -11.85 3.03
N ALA A 296 -23.23 -12.85 2.90
CA ALA A 296 -22.43 -13.35 4.01
C ALA A 296 -21.48 -12.26 4.56
N TRP A 297 -20.86 -11.45 3.69
CA TRP A 297 -20.00 -10.36 4.10
C TRP A 297 -20.77 -9.19 4.75
N ALA A 298 -22.00 -8.94 4.29
CA ALA A 298 -22.84 -7.91 4.90
C ALA A 298 -23.29 -8.30 6.33
N ALA A 299 -23.52 -9.59 6.59
CA ALA A 299 -23.94 -10.08 7.90
C ALA A 299 -22.77 -10.15 8.92
N GLY A 300 -21.54 -10.26 8.46
CA GLY A 300 -20.34 -10.41 9.30
C GLY A 300 -19.48 -9.15 9.43
N GLY A 301 -19.95 -7.98 8.99
CA GLY A 301 -19.21 -6.71 8.92
C GLY A 301 -19.50 -5.73 10.03
#